data_be0258477a3b3a406ff58865198c9a35
#
_entry.id   be0258477a3b3a406ff58865198c9a35
#
_cell.length_a   1.000
_cell.length_b   1.000
_cell.length_c   1.000
_cell.angle_alpha   90.00
_cell.angle_beta   90.00
_cell.angle_gamma   90.00
#
_symmetry.space_group_name_H-M   'P 1'
#
loop_
_entity.id
_entity.type
_entity.pdbx_description
1 polymer ?
#
loop_
_entity_poly.entity_id
_entity_poly.type
_entity_poly.pdbx_seq_one_letter_code
_entity_poly.pdbx_strand_id
1 'polypeptide(L)'
;ATDEKIPVELFLEDINDFLESAVQTDGSSVELYNIATLNNAKVDLKPDSDCKWYIDYNMEHIDSELNLPIGTLRIPAFLIHDNKKVCSRGVLQRAENYFKASLFEIFEKYPHVINNIGIDSVSDIEDIILTSATELEFWVNTPEDKADLEKLYVSQSLKEQYWKRTHGIIRTCLEKSLIALQNIGVNPEMAHKEVGGINSSISIDGKTNHAMEQLEISWKFSSPIQAADSELIVREVLS
;
A
#
# COMPACT_ATOMS: atom_id res chain seq x y z
N ALA A 1 -0.76 -21.11 1.15
CA ALA A 1 -0.72 -20.77 2.56
C ALA A 1 -0.72 -22.06 3.34
N THR A 2 0.24 -22.29 4.19
CA THR A 2 0.22 -23.38 5.14
C THR A 2 -0.56 -22.89 6.35
N ASP A 3 -1.53 -23.66 6.82
CA ASP A 3 -2.27 -23.40 8.07
C ASP A 3 -1.43 -23.72 9.32
N GLU A 4 -0.14 -23.91 9.15
CA GLU A 4 0.76 -24.19 10.26
C GLU A 4 1.11 -22.92 11.00
N LYS A 5 0.84 -22.90 12.30
CA LYS A 5 1.31 -21.88 13.22
C LYS A 5 2.79 -22.12 13.48
N ILE A 6 3.63 -21.23 13.00
CA ILE A 6 5.07 -21.32 13.21
C ILE A 6 5.47 -20.25 14.23
N PRO A 7 6.14 -20.58 15.33
CA PRO A 7 6.74 -19.61 16.21
C PRO A 7 7.69 -18.69 15.43
N VAL A 8 7.65 -17.39 15.70
CA VAL A 8 8.46 -16.40 14.97
C VAL A 8 9.95 -16.72 15.04
N GLU A 9 10.41 -17.21 16.17
CA GLU A 9 11.80 -17.61 16.39
C GLU A 9 12.23 -18.71 15.42
N LEU A 10 11.43 -19.77 15.30
CA LEU A 10 11.70 -20.88 14.36
C LEU A 10 11.66 -20.42 12.91
N PHE A 11 10.71 -19.56 12.57
CA PHE A 11 10.64 -18.98 11.23
C PHE A 11 11.90 -18.15 10.90
N LEU A 12 12.42 -17.39 11.86
CA LEU A 12 13.64 -16.59 11.66
C LEU A 12 14.90 -17.45 11.56
N GLU A 13 14.95 -18.60 12.21
CA GLU A 13 16.05 -19.56 12.08
C GLU A 13 16.13 -20.15 10.66
N ASP A 14 14.97 -20.44 10.06
CA ASP A 14 14.86 -21.06 8.73
C ASP A 14 14.59 -20.06 7.60
N ILE A 15 14.70 -18.76 7.86
CA ILE A 15 14.29 -17.73 6.92
C ILE A 15 15.04 -17.79 5.59
N ASN A 16 16.30 -18.19 5.59
CA ASN A 16 17.09 -18.31 4.37
C ASN A 16 16.55 -19.42 3.46
N ASP A 17 16.23 -20.58 4.04
CA ASP A 17 15.65 -21.69 3.29
C ASP A 17 14.28 -21.32 2.74
N PHE A 18 13.49 -20.57 3.51
CA PHE A 18 12.22 -20.03 3.05
C PHE A 18 12.37 -19.04 1.90
N LEU A 19 13.36 -18.13 1.97
CA LEU A 19 13.62 -17.16 0.91
C LEU A 19 14.14 -17.77 -0.38
N GLU A 20 14.86 -18.88 -0.29
CA GLU A 20 15.35 -19.64 -1.44
C GLU A 20 14.28 -20.55 -2.05
N SER A 21 13.25 -20.90 -1.26
CA SER A 21 12.15 -21.73 -1.73
C SER A 21 11.21 -20.94 -2.64
N ALA A 22 10.82 -21.54 -3.75
CA ALA A 22 9.73 -21.02 -4.58
C ALA A 22 8.50 -21.89 -4.40
N VAL A 23 7.36 -21.27 -4.15
CA VAL A 23 6.09 -21.97 -4.03
C VAL A 23 5.30 -21.79 -5.31
N GLN A 24 4.89 -22.90 -5.92
CA GLN A 24 4.02 -22.85 -7.09
C GLN A 24 2.66 -22.26 -6.72
N THR A 25 2.19 -21.27 -7.48
CA THR A 25 0.87 -20.68 -7.26
C THR A 25 -0.24 -21.62 -7.73
N ASP A 26 -1.37 -21.55 -7.05
CA ASP A 26 -2.62 -22.07 -7.60
C ASP A 26 -3.04 -21.23 -8.81
N GLY A 27 -3.35 -21.89 -9.93
CA GLY A 27 -3.80 -21.23 -11.16
C GLY A 27 -5.09 -20.45 -11.03
N SER A 28 -5.91 -20.73 -10.02
CA SER A 28 -7.10 -19.93 -9.70
C SER A 28 -6.77 -18.57 -9.08
N SER A 29 -5.58 -18.44 -8.49
CA SER A 29 -5.16 -17.24 -7.76
C SER A 29 -4.45 -16.21 -8.65
N VAL A 30 -3.91 -16.63 -9.79
CA VAL A 30 -3.10 -15.78 -10.66
C VAL A 30 -3.45 -16.01 -12.12
N GLU A 31 -4.10 -15.05 -12.73
CA GLU A 31 -4.35 -15.04 -14.17
C GLU A 31 -3.38 -14.07 -14.85
N LEU A 32 -2.49 -14.62 -15.67
CA LEU A 32 -1.55 -13.84 -16.47
C LEU A 32 -1.70 -14.20 -17.94
N TYR A 33 -2.02 -13.22 -18.76
CA TYR A 33 -2.27 -13.42 -20.18
C TYR A 33 -1.13 -14.19 -20.87
N ASN A 34 -1.47 -15.28 -21.56
CA ASN A 34 -0.54 -16.21 -22.23
C ASN A 34 0.46 -16.96 -21.33
N ILE A 35 0.43 -16.80 -20.00
CA ILE A 35 1.37 -17.42 -19.08
C ILE A 35 0.67 -18.37 -18.12
N ALA A 36 -0.30 -17.87 -17.39
CA ALA A 36 -1.05 -18.65 -16.42
C ALA A 36 -2.54 -18.48 -16.63
N THR A 37 -3.25 -19.60 -16.69
CA THR A 37 -4.71 -19.68 -16.76
C THR A 37 -5.21 -20.54 -15.61
N LEU A 38 -6.52 -20.54 -15.38
CA LEU A 38 -7.19 -21.36 -14.35
C LEU A 38 -6.75 -22.84 -14.36
N ASN A 39 -6.35 -23.38 -15.51
CA ASN A 39 -5.99 -24.78 -15.68
C ASN A 39 -4.48 -25.02 -15.86
N ASN A 40 -3.66 -24.00 -15.85
CA ASN A 40 -2.25 -24.11 -16.16
C ASN A 40 -1.43 -23.01 -15.47
N ALA A 41 -1.32 -23.11 -14.16
CA ALA A 41 -0.45 -22.25 -13.38
C ALA A 41 0.97 -22.78 -13.43
N LYS A 42 1.82 -22.16 -14.23
CA LYS A 42 3.25 -22.42 -14.29
C LYS A 42 4.02 -21.19 -13.77
N VAL A 43 3.61 -20.72 -12.61
CA VAL A 43 4.18 -19.51 -12.01
C VAL A 43 4.56 -19.84 -10.59
N ASP A 44 5.81 -19.56 -10.25
CA ASP A 44 6.33 -19.69 -8.90
C ASP A 44 6.26 -18.34 -8.17
N LEU A 45 5.93 -18.36 -6.89
CA LEU A 45 6.03 -17.24 -5.98
C LEU A 45 7.42 -17.25 -5.35
N LYS A 46 8.17 -16.16 -5.51
CA LYS A 46 9.44 -15.95 -4.82
C LYS A 46 9.33 -14.75 -3.90
N PRO A 47 9.51 -14.92 -2.57
CA PRO A 47 9.54 -13.82 -1.62
C PRO A 47 10.57 -12.76 -2.02
N ASP A 48 10.29 -11.50 -1.70
CA ASP A 48 11.23 -10.41 -1.87
C ASP A 48 11.84 -10.06 -0.51
N SER A 49 13.15 -10.29 -0.37
CA SER A 49 13.92 -9.96 0.82
C SER A 49 14.28 -8.48 0.94
N ASP A 50 14.19 -7.73 -0.17
CA ASP A 50 14.65 -6.34 -0.23
C ASP A 50 13.56 -5.33 0.15
N CYS A 51 12.38 -5.81 0.49
CA CYS A 51 11.24 -5.00 0.90
C CYS A 51 10.80 -5.30 2.33
N LYS A 52 9.95 -4.43 2.85
CA LYS A 52 9.32 -4.68 4.17
C LYS A 52 8.28 -5.78 4.07
N TRP A 53 8.26 -6.63 5.07
CA TRP A 53 7.20 -7.57 5.33
C TRP A 53 6.27 -7.00 6.40
N TYR A 54 5.00 -7.32 6.33
CA TYR A 54 3.99 -6.73 7.18
C TYR A 54 3.36 -7.79 8.08
N ILE A 55 3.28 -7.50 9.39
CA ILE A 55 2.59 -8.37 10.34
C ILE A 55 1.28 -7.71 10.71
N ASP A 56 0.19 -8.37 10.34
CA ASP A 56 -1.17 -7.97 10.65
C ASP A 56 -1.69 -8.81 11.83
N TYR A 57 -1.67 -8.23 13.03
CA TYR A 57 -2.11 -8.91 14.23
C TYR A 57 -3.62 -8.80 14.41
N ASN A 58 -4.28 -9.94 14.53
CA ASN A 58 -5.67 -9.98 14.99
C ASN A 58 -5.72 -9.92 16.53
N MET A 59 -5.85 -8.71 17.05
CA MET A 59 -5.89 -8.46 18.51
C MET A 59 -7.12 -9.02 19.20
N GLU A 60 -8.16 -9.43 18.45
CA GLU A 60 -9.37 -10.06 18.98
C GLU A 60 -9.23 -11.59 19.10
N HIS A 61 -8.20 -12.14 18.49
CA HIS A 61 -7.95 -13.58 18.51
C HIS A 61 -6.64 -13.91 19.22
N ILE A 62 -6.78 -14.37 20.47
CA ILE A 62 -5.64 -14.76 21.30
C ILE A 62 -5.48 -16.29 21.23
N ASP A 63 -4.29 -16.75 20.91
CA ASP A 63 -3.96 -18.16 20.98
C ASP A 63 -4.05 -18.65 22.43
N SER A 64 -4.81 -19.73 22.65
CA SER A 64 -5.08 -20.24 24.01
C SER A 64 -3.87 -20.89 24.68
N GLU A 65 -2.89 -21.35 23.92
CA GLU A 65 -1.69 -22.01 24.43
C GLU A 65 -0.58 -20.99 24.73
N LEU A 66 -0.40 -20.04 23.82
CA LEU A 66 0.67 -19.05 23.90
C LEU A 66 0.24 -17.76 24.61
N ASN A 67 -1.05 -17.55 24.76
CA ASN A 67 -1.63 -16.30 25.29
C ASN A 67 -1.12 -15.04 24.53
N LEU A 68 -0.95 -15.16 23.22
CA LEU A 68 -0.47 -14.10 22.33
C LEU A 68 -1.48 -13.90 21.20
N PRO A 69 -1.58 -12.69 20.63
CA PRO A 69 -2.41 -12.47 19.46
C PRO A 69 -1.85 -13.23 18.26
N ILE A 70 -2.77 -13.79 17.46
CA ILE A 70 -2.41 -14.40 16.19
C ILE A 70 -2.32 -13.31 15.13
N GLY A 71 -1.30 -13.38 14.28
CA GLY A 71 -1.09 -12.48 13.17
C GLY A 71 -0.97 -13.22 11.84
N THR A 72 -1.14 -12.46 10.77
CA THR A 72 -0.85 -12.88 9.40
C THR A 72 0.41 -12.17 8.93
N LEU A 73 1.42 -12.93 8.54
CA LEU A 73 2.60 -12.37 7.90
C LEU A 73 2.33 -12.20 6.40
N ARG A 74 2.35 -10.96 5.94
CA ARG A 74 2.17 -10.60 4.53
C ARG A 74 3.52 -10.33 3.91
N ILE A 75 3.88 -11.12 2.92
CA ILE A 75 5.19 -11.13 2.30
C ILE A 75 5.03 -10.70 0.84
N PRO A 76 5.52 -9.52 0.44
CA PRO A 76 5.61 -9.17 -0.96
C PRO A 76 6.47 -10.18 -1.71
N ALA A 77 6.00 -10.58 -2.89
CA ALA A 77 6.68 -11.61 -3.68
C ALA A 77 6.63 -11.27 -5.17
N PHE A 78 7.54 -11.87 -5.93
CA PHE A 78 7.52 -11.85 -7.37
C PHE A 78 6.88 -13.12 -7.93
N LEU A 79 6.15 -12.98 -9.03
CA LEU A 79 5.72 -14.11 -9.84
C LEU A 79 6.81 -14.42 -10.87
N ILE A 80 7.30 -15.64 -10.83
CA ILE A 80 8.38 -16.12 -11.69
C ILE A 80 7.85 -17.13 -12.71
N HIS A 81 8.16 -16.92 -13.98
CA HIS A 81 7.90 -17.86 -15.05
C HIS A 81 9.11 -17.89 -15.99
N ASP A 82 9.61 -19.08 -16.29
CA ASP A 82 10.83 -19.27 -17.09
C ASP A 82 11.99 -18.39 -16.60
N ASN A 83 12.22 -18.37 -15.30
CA ASN A 83 13.24 -17.55 -14.62
C ASN A 83 13.08 -16.03 -14.82
N LYS A 84 11.91 -15.55 -15.20
CA LYS A 84 11.62 -14.12 -15.38
C LYS A 84 10.54 -13.65 -14.43
N LYS A 85 10.70 -12.44 -13.88
CA LYS A 85 9.66 -11.76 -13.11
C LYS A 85 8.54 -11.29 -14.06
N VAL A 86 7.37 -11.92 -14.00
CA VAL A 86 6.26 -11.68 -14.95
C VAL A 86 5.11 -10.86 -14.36
N CYS A 87 5.15 -10.55 -13.08
CA CYS A 87 4.16 -9.71 -12.39
C CYS A 87 4.38 -8.21 -12.65
N SER A 88 3.35 -7.41 -12.33
CA SER A 88 3.41 -5.94 -12.38
C SER A 88 4.55 -5.37 -11.52
N ARG A 89 4.80 -5.97 -10.35
CA ARG A 89 5.91 -5.63 -9.46
C ARG A 89 7.27 -5.82 -10.15
N GLY A 90 7.45 -6.91 -10.92
CA GLY A 90 8.63 -7.13 -11.75
C GLY A 90 8.75 -6.15 -12.91
N VAL A 91 7.62 -5.69 -13.47
CA VAL A 91 7.63 -4.60 -14.49
C VAL A 91 8.11 -3.30 -13.87
N LEU A 92 7.60 -2.94 -12.69
CA LEU A 92 8.01 -1.73 -11.98
C LEU A 92 9.52 -1.73 -11.68
N GLN A 93 10.06 -2.85 -11.20
CA GLN A 93 11.51 -2.97 -10.96
C GLN A 93 12.33 -2.77 -12.23
N ARG A 94 11.91 -3.36 -13.35
CA ARG A 94 12.60 -3.14 -14.64
C ARG A 94 12.50 -1.70 -15.12
N ALA A 95 11.33 -1.07 -14.92
CA ALA A 95 11.13 0.34 -15.27
C ALA A 95 12.07 1.26 -14.46
N GLU A 96 12.19 1.01 -13.15
CA GLU A 96 13.12 1.73 -12.29
C GLU A 96 14.56 1.60 -12.75
N ASN A 97 15.01 0.37 -13.00
CA ASN A 97 16.39 0.11 -13.48
C ASN A 97 16.64 0.76 -14.84
N TYR A 98 15.69 0.68 -15.76
CA TYR A 98 15.79 1.34 -17.06
C TYR A 98 15.86 2.86 -16.94
N PHE A 99 15.05 3.44 -16.05
CA PHE A 99 15.05 4.88 -15.82
C PHE A 99 16.39 5.36 -15.26
N LYS A 100 16.95 4.65 -14.27
CA LYS A 100 18.28 4.95 -13.72
C LYS A 100 19.36 4.89 -14.81
N ALA A 101 19.41 3.82 -15.58
CA ALA A 101 20.36 3.68 -16.69
C ALA A 101 20.23 4.80 -17.73
N SER A 102 19.00 5.13 -18.11
CA SER A 102 18.75 6.22 -19.08
C SER A 102 19.16 7.59 -18.54
N LEU A 103 19.03 7.84 -17.24
CA LEU A 103 19.53 9.09 -16.64
C LEU A 103 21.05 9.17 -16.68
N PHE A 104 21.77 8.09 -16.39
CA PHE A 104 23.22 8.07 -16.52
C PHE A 104 23.65 8.33 -17.96
N GLU A 105 23.04 7.71 -18.96
CA GLU A 105 23.31 7.99 -20.38
C GLU A 105 23.05 9.47 -20.74
N ILE A 106 21.98 10.07 -20.20
CA ILE A 106 21.68 11.49 -20.40
C ILE A 106 22.76 12.38 -19.78
N PHE A 107 23.20 12.07 -18.58
CA PHE A 107 24.21 12.84 -17.87
C PHE A 107 25.58 12.77 -18.56
N GLU A 108 25.95 11.60 -19.08
CA GLU A 108 27.15 11.47 -19.91
C GLU A 108 27.08 12.28 -21.19
N LYS A 109 25.94 12.25 -21.86
CA LYS A 109 25.73 12.95 -23.12
C LYS A 109 25.58 14.48 -22.96
N TYR A 110 25.02 14.90 -21.83
CA TYR A 110 24.68 16.28 -21.54
C TYR A 110 25.19 16.71 -20.14
N PRO A 111 26.50 16.84 -19.93
CA PRO A 111 27.07 17.12 -18.60
C PRO A 111 26.55 18.39 -17.95
N HIS A 112 26.12 19.38 -18.75
CA HIS A 112 25.55 20.63 -18.23
C HIS A 112 24.30 20.42 -17.34
N VAL A 113 23.61 19.29 -17.48
CA VAL A 113 22.44 18.98 -16.65
C VAL A 113 22.87 18.77 -15.19
N ILE A 114 23.95 18.03 -14.95
CA ILE A 114 24.45 17.78 -13.59
C ILE A 114 25.27 18.97 -13.05
N ASN A 115 25.96 19.71 -13.93
CA ASN A 115 26.69 20.90 -13.50
C ASN A 115 25.75 21.97 -12.89
N ASN A 116 24.50 22.08 -13.36
CA ASN A 116 23.50 22.99 -12.81
C ASN A 116 23.10 22.66 -11.36
N ILE A 117 23.30 21.45 -10.92
CA ILE A 117 23.04 21.00 -9.52
C ILE A 117 24.33 20.84 -8.71
N GLY A 118 25.46 21.33 -9.23
CA GLY A 118 26.73 21.38 -8.53
C GLY A 118 27.53 20.07 -8.58
N ILE A 119 27.25 19.19 -9.54
CA ILE A 119 28.02 17.94 -9.78
C ILE A 119 28.90 18.15 -11.01
N ASP A 120 30.21 17.95 -10.87
CA ASP A 120 31.17 18.25 -11.91
C ASP A 120 31.31 17.08 -12.92
N SER A 121 31.16 15.85 -12.47
CA SER A 121 31.31 14.66 -13.30
C SER A 121 30.28 13.58 -12.97
N VAL A 122 29.89 12.81 -13.97
CA VAL A 122 29.02 11.63 -13.77
C VAL A 122 29.67 10.60 -12.84
N SER A 123 31.00 10.53 -12.81
CA SER A 123 31.74 9.67 -11.89
C SER A 123 31.59 10.04 -10.40
N ASP A 124 31.10 11.24 -10.11
CA ASP A 124 30.84 11.70 -8.75
C ASP A 124 29.47 11.27 -8.23
N ILE A 125 28.65 10.65 -9.11
CA ILE A 125 27.32 10.11 -8.77
C ILE A 125 27.48 8.64 -8.41
N GLU A 126 27.27 8.30 -7.14
CA GLU A 126 27.33 6.92 -6.66
C GLU A 126 26.08 6.12 -7.08
N ASP A 127 24.88 6.71 -6.94
CA ASP A 127 23.61 6.10 -7.34
C ASP A 127 22.54 7.18 -7.57
N ILE A 128 21.49 6.78 -8.28
CA ILE A 128 20.26 7.57 -8.47
C ILE A 128 19.15 6.84 -7.73
N ILE A 129 18.67 7.45 -6.64
CA ILE A 129 17.60 6.90 -5.83
C ILE A 129 16.28 7.50 -6.27
N LEU A 130 15.38 6.66 -6.77
CA LEU A 130 14.00 7.05 -7.04
C LEU A 130 13.17 6.93 -5.77
N THR A 131 12.40 7.94 -5.49
CA THR A 131 11.45 7.95 -4.39
C THR A 131 10.04 8.16 -4.91
N SER A 132 9.09 7.48 -4.28
CA SER A 132 7.67 7.60 -4.57
C SER A 132 6.91 7.78 -3.27
N ALA A 133 6.04 8.78 -3.24
CA ALA A 133 5.04 8.96 -2.20
C ALA A 133 3.68 8.61 -2.78
N THR A 134 2.83 7.99 -1.98
CA THR A 134 1.48 7.61 -2.37
C THR A 134 0.48 8.28 -1.44
N GLU A 135 -0.60 8.73 -2.02
CA GLU A 135 -1.78 9.25 -1.35
C GLU A 135 -2.96 8.40 -1.76
N LEU A 136 -3.81 8.09 -0.81
CA LEU A 136 -5.03 7.34 -1.05
C LEU A 136 -6.24 8.18 -0.69
N GLU A 137 -7.01 8.55 -1.70
CA GLU A 137 -8.30 9.16 -1.55
C GLU A 137 -9.40 8.11 -1.54
N PHE A 138 -10.33 8.23 -0.60
CA PHE A 138 -11.42 7.26 -0.47
C PHE A 138 -12.67 7.88 0.13
N TRP A 139 -13.80 7.26 -0.15
CA TRP A 139 -15.09 7.68 0.36
C TRP A 139 -15.49 6.85 1.58
N VAL A 140 -15.92 7.53 2.65
CA VAL A 140 -16.45 6.90 3.84
C VAL A 140 -17.95 7.19 3.94
N ASN A 141 -18.71 6.12 4.09
CA ASN A 141 -20.15 6.22 4.28
C ASN A 141 -20.48 6.27 5.79
N THR A 142 -21.10 7.35 6.22
CA THR A 142 -21.54 7.50 7.62
C THR A 142 -22.98 7.02 7.76
N PRO A 143 -23.27 6.11 8.71
CA PRO A 143 -24.64 5.72 9.01
C PRO A 143 -25.54 6.93 9.34
N GLU A 144 -26.81 6.88 8.90
CA GLU A 144 -27.76 7.99 9.00
C GLU A 144 -27.93 8.51 10.43
N ASP A 145 -27.99 7.62 11.42
CA ASP A 145 -28.14 7.95 12.85
C ASP A 145 -26.95 8.68 13.46
N LYS A 146 -25.83 8.70 12.77
CA LYS A 146 -24.55 9.28 13.22
C LYS A 146 -24.03 10.41 12.34
N ALA A 147 -24.70 10.68 11.24
CA ALA A 147 -24.36 11.78 10.37
C ALA A 147 -24.84 13.12 10.95
N ASP A 148 -23.93 14.07 11.10
CA ASP A 148 -24.26 15.44 11.47
C ASP A 148 -24.64 16.22 10.21
N LEU A 149 -25.91 16.16 9.85
CA LEU A 149 -26.44 16.73 8.60
C LEU A 149 -26.20 18.23 8.47
N GLU A 150 -26.27 18.97 9.57
CA GLU A 150 -26.05 20.42 9.55
C GLU A 150 -24.60 20.76 9.20
N LYS A 151 -23.66 20.00 9.74
CA LYS A 151 -22.23 20.16 9.41
C LYS A 151 -21.92 19.71 7.99
N LEU A 152 -22.60 18.67 7.50
CA LEU A 152 -22.48 18.20 6.13
C LEU A 152 -22.93 19.29 5.14
N TYR A 153 -24.08 19.88 5.37
CA TYR A 153 -24.65 20.90 4.49
C TYR A 153 -23.75 22.15 4.36
N VAL A 154 -23.24 22.66 5.47
CA VAL A 154 -22.32 23.80 5.49
C VAL A 154 -20.99 23.48 4.78
N SER A 155 -20.52 22.24 4.87
CA SER A 155 -19.24 21.84 4.24
C SER A 155 -19.35 21.69 2.72
N GLN A 156 -20.53 21.44 2.16
CA GLN A 156 -20.73 21.35 0.70
C GLN A 156 -20.57 22.70 -0.03
N SER A 157 -20.91 23.78 0.64
CA SER A 157 -20.91 25.12 0.02
C SER A 157 -19.56 25.85 0.07
N LEU A 158 -18.61 25.37 0.84
CA LEU A 158 -17.35 26.06 1.06
C LEU A 158 -16.17 25.23 0.54
N LYS A 159 -15.39 25.81 -0.37
CA LYS A 159 -14.11 25.25 -0.85
C LYS A 159 -13.06 25.08 0.27
N GLU A 160 -13.40 25.41 1.50
CA GLU A 160 -12.55 25.31 2.69
C GLU A 160 -12.60 23.92 3.35
N GLN A 161 -13.17 22.91 2.71
CA GLN A 161 -13.30 21.57 3.27
C GLN A 161 -11.97 20.92 3.61
N TYR A 162 -10.96 21.18 2.83
CA TYR A 162 -9.60 20.68 3.01
C TYR A 162 -9.03 20.96 4.42
N TRP A 163 -9.34 22.13 4.98
CA TRP A 163 -8.88 22.53 6.31
C TRP A 163 -9.85 22.18 7.44
N LYS A 164 -11.01 21.64 7.12
CA LYS A 164 -11.99 21.29 8.15
C LYS A 164 -11.60 19.99 8.82
N ARG A 165 -11.63 20.05 10.14
CA ARG A 165 -11.42 18.88 10.98
C ARG A 165 -12.57 17.89 10.79
N THR A 166 -12.24 16.61 10.59
CA THR A 166 -13.22 15.52 10.69
C THR A 166 -13.78 15.43 12.10
N HIS A 167 -15.03 15.01 12.23
CA HIS A 167 -15.74 14.94 13.51
C HIS A 167 -16.39 13.56 13.70
N GLY A 168 -16.77 13.29 14.96
CA GLY A 168 -17.58 12.14 15.31
C GLY A 168 -16.92 10.80 14.97
N ILE A 169 -17.74 9.89 14.47
CA ILE A 169 -17.32 8.51 14.20
C ILE A 169 -16.29 8.42 13.08
N ILE A 170 -16.40 9.25 12.04
CA ILE A 170 -15.43 9.28 10.93
C ILE A 170 -14.05 9.62 11.45
N ARG A 171 -13.94 10.63 12.31
CA ARG A 171 -12.66 10.95 12.91
C ARG A 171 -12.09 9.80 13.73
N THR A 172 -12.93 9.15 14.53
CA THR A 172 -12.51 8.01 15.34
C THR A 172 -12.03 6.85 14.46
N CYS A 173 -12.74 6.55 13.37
CA CYS A 173 -12.32 5.53 12.41
C CYS A 173 -10.98 5.88 11.76
N LEU A 174 -10.82 7.13 11.31
CA LEU A 174 -9.59 7.60 10.70
C LEU A 174 -8.39 7.47 11.66
N GLU A 175 -8.55 7.94 12.91
CA GLU A 175 -7.50 7.83 13.93
C GLU A 175 -7.13 6.37 14.25
N LYS A 176 -8.12 5.48 14.32
CA LYS A 176 -7.88 4.03 14.49
C LYS A 176 -7.18 3.42 13.29
N SER A 177 -7.55 3.81 12.08
CA SER A 177 -6.89 3.35 10.85
C SER A 177 -5.43 3.77 10.81
N LEU A 178 -5.12 5.01 11.20
CA LEU A 178 -3.73 5.48 11.28
C LEU A 178 -2.91 4.67 12.30
N ILE A 179 -3.48 4.35 13.45
CA ILE A 179 -2.82 3.51 14.46
C ILE A 179 -2.60 2.10 13.91
N ALA A 180 -3.59 1.51 13.24
CA ALA A 180 -3.46 0.19 12.63
C ALA A 180 -2.34 0.18 11.57
N LEU A 181 -2.31 1.17 10.67
CA LEU A 181 -1.26 1.32 9.67
C LEU A 181 0.13 1.46 10.30
N GLN A 182 0.24 2.25 11.36
CA GLN A 182 1.49 2.44 12.08
C GLN A 182 1.98 1.15 12.73
N ASN A 183 1.08 0.36 13.32
CA ASN A 183 1.39 -0.92 13.94
C ASN A 183 1.86 -1.98 12.94
N ILE A 184 1.36 -1.94 11.71
CA ILE A 184 1.76 -2.83 10.62
C ILE A 184 3.12 -2.40 10.01
N GLY A 185 3.57 -1.17 10.26
CA GLY A 185 4.84 -0.66 9.76
C GLY A 185 4.73 0.28 8.54
N VAL A 186 3.52 0.65 8.14
CA VAL A 186 3.29 1.81 7.28
C VAL A 186 3.44 3.06 8.15
N ASN A 187 4.13 4.07 7.64
CA ASN A 187 4.36 5.31 8.37
C ASN A 187 3.45 6.43 7.82
N PRO A 188 2.20 6.54 8.28
CA PRO A 188 1.32 7.61 7.84
C PRO A 188 1.89 8.98 8.23
N GLU A 189 1.79 9.96 7.33
CA GLU A 189 2.22 11.33 7.55
C GLU A 189 1.05 12.27 7.76
N MET A 190 0.01 12.11 6.95
CA MET A 190 -1.14 13.00 6.98
C MET A 190 -2.42 12.24 6.71
N ALA A 191 -3.48 12.67 7.38
CA ALA A 191 -4.84 12.24 7.08
C ALA A 191 -5.79 13.41 7.29
N HIS A 192 -6.59 13.69 6.30
CA HIS A 192 -7.49 14.84 6.32
C HIS A 192 -8.74 14.59 5.47
N LYS A 193 -9.65 15.54 5.55
CA LYS A 193 -10.79 15.60 4.66
C LYS A 193 -10.38 16.16 3.32
N GLU A 194 -10.77 15.48 2.26
CA GLU A 194 -10.45 15.90 0.89
C GLU A 194 -11.50 16.88 0.32
N VAL A 195 -11.12 17.60 -0.72
CA VAL A 195 -11.93 18.65 -1.37
C VAL A 195 -13.10 18.10 -2.19
N GLY A 196 -13.12 16.80 -2.49
CA GLY A 196 -14.16 16.15 -3.31
C GLY A 196 -15.58 16.25 -2.76
N GLY A 197 -15.71 16.71 -1.54
CA GLY A 197 -16.97 17.10 -0.96
C GLY A 197 -17.70 15.98 -0.25
N ILE A 198 -19.00 16.18 -0.17
CA ILE A 198 -19.94 15.29 0.47
C ILE A 198 -20.96 14.89 -0.56
N ASN A 199 -21.22 13.61 -0.65
CA ASN A 199 -22.30 13.07 -1.43
C ASN A 199 -23.37 12.54 -0.49
N SER A 200 -24.61 13.02 -0.63
CA SER A 200 -25.74 12.56 0.15
C SER A 200 -26.93 12.30 -0.75
N SER A 201 -27.73 11.30 -0.43
CA SER A 201 -29.01 11.04 -1.09
C SER A 201 -30.16 11.21 -0.11
N ILE A 202 -31.24 11.76 -0.61
CA ILE A 202 -32.48 11.94 0.16
C ILE A 202 -33.47 10.88 -0.30
N SER A 203 -34.04 10.12 0.63
CA SER A 203 -35.08 9.16 0.35
C SER A 203 -36.43 9.84 0.05
N ILE A 204 -37.39 9.07 -0.46
CA ILE A 204 -38.72 9.57 -0.84
C ILE A 204 -39.47 10.19 0.36
N ASP A 205 -39.21 9.74 1.58
CA ASP A 205 -39.76 10.27 2.82
C ASP A 205 -39.04 11.52 3.37
N GLY A 206 -38.06 12.04 2.58
CA GLY A 206 -37.33 13.27 2.94
C GLY A 206 -36.18 13.06 3.92
N LYS A 207 -35.87 11.82 4.28
CA LYS A 207 -34.72 11.52 5.14
C LYS A 207 -33.46 11.31 4.31
N THR A 208 -32.35 11.64 4.91
CA THR A 208 -31.04 11.35 4.29
C THR A 208 -30.73 9.87 4.44
N ASN A 209 -30.54 9.16 3.33
CA ASN A 209 -30.23 7.73 3.35
C ASN A 209 -28.79 7.46 3.78
N HIS A 210 -27.88 8.30 3.34
CA HIS A 210 -26.46 8.20 3.69
C HIS A 210 -25.77 9.53 3.43
N ALA A 211 -24.66 9.72 4.10
CA ALA A 211 -23.71 10.76 3.80
C ALA A 211 -22.33 10.14 3.58
N MET A 212 -21.70 10.52 2.50
CA MET A 212 -20.35 10.09 2.16
C MET A 212 -19.40 11.28 2.24
N GLU A 213 -18.28 11.10 2.90
CA GLU A 213 -17.22 12.09 2.98
C GLU A 213 -15.97 11.54 2.29
N GLN A 214 -15.29 12.37 1.52
CA GLN A 214 -14.02 12.02 0.91
C GLN A 214 -12.90 12.35 1.89
N LEU A 215 -12.06 11.36 2.14
CA LEU A 215 -10.90 11.43 3.01
C LEU A 215 -9.66 11.06 2.22
N GLU A 216 -8.52 11.54 2.68
CA GLU A 216 -7.22 11.22 2.14
C GLU A 216 -6.28 10.80 3.27
N ILE A 217 -5.45 9.80 2.99
CA ILE A 217 -4.32 9.40 3.82
C ILE A 217 -3.08 9.36 2.95
N SER A 218 -2.02 10.01 3.40
CA SER A 218 -0.69 9.90 2.82
C SER A 218 0.29 9.26 3.80
N TRP A 219 1.36 8.68 3.25
CA TRP A 219 2.44 8.09 4.04
C TRP A 219 3.80 8.38 3.45
N LYS A 220 4.84 8.19 4.27
CA LYS A 220 6.21 8.53 3.91
C LYS A 220 6.63 7.91 2.60
N PHE A 221 7.37 8.68 1.81
CA PHE A 221 7.99 8.20 0.59
C PHE A 221 8.92 7.00 0.85
N SER A 222 9.06 6.17 -0.15
CA SER A 222 9.95 5.01 -0.16
C SER A 222 10.43 4.73 -1.59
N SER A 223 11.11 3.60 -1.82
CA SER A 223 11.36 3.15 -3.18
C SER A 223 10.02 2.89 -3.91
N PRO A 224 9.98 2.99 -5.25
CA PRO A 224 8.74 2.77 -6.01
C PRO A 224 8.06 1.42 -5.70
N ILE A 225 8.85 0.35 -5.56
CA ILE A 225 8.32 -0.97 -5.21
C ILE A 225 7.72 -0.98 -3.82
N GLN A 226 8.42 -0.45 -2.83
CA GLN A 226 7.93 -0.38 -1.46
C GLN A 226 6.69 0.52 -1.34
N ALA A 227 6.62 1.61 -2.12
CA ALA A 227 5.44 2.47 -2.16
C ALA A 227 4.21 1.72 -2.69
N ALA A 228 4.39 0.94 -3.77
CA ALA A 228 3.31 0.12 -4.32
C ALA A 228 2.86 -0.99 -3.35
N ASP A 229 3.78 -1.66 -2.66
CA ASP A 229 3.46 -2.66 -1.64
C ASP A 229 2.70 -2.03 -0.46
N SER A 230 3.15 -0.85 0.00
CA SER A 230 2.49 -0.11 1.07
C SER A 230 1.06 0.31 0.69
N GLU A 231 0.82 0.72 -0.55
CA GLU A 231 -0.52 1.08 -1.02
C GLU A 231 -1.48 -0.10 -0.95
N LEU A 232 -1.06 -1.30 -1.35
CA LEU A 232 -1.89 -2.50 -1.24
C LEU A 232 -2.28 -2.80 0.21
N ILE A 233 -1.33 -2.68 1.13
CA ILE A 233 -1.58 -2.89 2.56
C ILE A 233 -2.54 -1.82 3.12
N VAL A 234 -2.35 -0.56 2.76
CA VAL A 234 -3.24 0.52 3.20
C VAL A 234 -4.68 0.28 2.72
N ARG A 235 -4.86 -0.14 1.46
CA ARG A 235 -6.18 -0.48 0.92
C ARG A 235 -6.87 -1.59 1.71
N GLU A 236 -6.13 -2.63 2.09
CA GLU A 236 -6.69 -3.73 2.89
C GLU A 236 -7.06 -3.32 4.31
N VAL A 237 -6.29 -2.43 4.94
CA VAL A 237 -6.58 -1.94 6.29
C VAL A 237 -7.81 -1.02 6.30
N LEU A 238 -8.06 -0.30 5.19
CA LEU A 238 -9.17 0.65 5.07
C LEU A 238 -10.47 0.00 4.54
N SER A 239 -10.42 -1.19 3.99
CA SER A 239 -11.59 -1.92 3.48
C SER A 239 -12.31 -2.71 4.58
#